data_e65e30b06be9156e29a6e716848fcb2d
#
_entry.id   e65e30b06be9156e29a6e716848fcb2d
#
_cell.length_a   1.000
_cell.length_b   1.000
_cell.length_c   1.000
_cell.angle_alpha   90.00
_cell.angle_beta   90.00
_cell.angle_gamma   90.00
#
_symmetry.space_group_name_H-M   'P 1'
#
loop_
_entity.id
_entity.type
_entity.pdbx_description
1 polymer ?
#
loop_
_entity_poly.entity_id
_entity_poly.type
_entity_poly.pdbx_seq_one_letter_code
_entity_poly.pdbx_strand_id
1 'polypeptide(L)'
;MDHEQRNWINRYLMPDEYVLWNGRPGKGHLLAPSDIYMIPFSIMWCGFAIVWETGVLTGGAPFFFKLWGIPFVCVGLYMVFGRFIFKSYIRKETIYVITNKRIFSFKRNQIQTLDYHMNPTRNVTRYQDGTGTIRFYTTSTFNIFFNPGQSFGQNDQYFELENISDVDRVLQILSN
;
A
#
# COMPACT_ATOMS: atom_id res chain seq x y z
N MET A 1 -19.86 2.09 11.52
CA MET A 1 -20.22 1.92 10.10
C MET A 1 -21.51 2.68 9.84
N ASP A 2 -21.45 3.69 8.97
CA ASP A 2 -22.62 4.48 8.61
C ASP A 2 -23.60 3.65 7.77
N HIS A 3 -24.89 3.99 7.83
CA HIS A 3 -25.95 3.27 7.07
C HIS A 3 -25.66 3.30 5.56
N GLU A 4 -25.12 4.37 5.02
CA GLU A 4 -24.75 4.50 3.62
C GLU A 4 -23.62 3.53 3.22
N GLN A 5 -22.59 3.39 4.07
CA GLN A 5 -21.49 2.44 3.83
C GLN A 5 -21.99 1.00 3.81
N ARG A 6 -22.92 0.66 4.72
CA ARG A 6 -23.52 -0.67 4.79
C ARG A 6 -24.32 -0.99 3.53
N ASN A 7 -25.17 -0.06 3.10
CA ASN A 7 -25.98 -0.23 1.89
C ASN A 7 -25.12 -0.34 0.63
N TRP A 8 -24.00 0.39 0.59
CA TRP A 8 -23.06 0.32 -0.51
C TRP A 8 -22.34 -1.04 -0.56
N ILE A 9 -21.85 -1.55 0.58
CA ILE A 9 -21.18 -2.85 0.67
C ILE A 9 -22.15 -3.98 0.30
N ASN A 10 -23.41 -3.91 0.72
CA ASN A 10 -24.41 -4.93 0.44
C ASN A 10 -24.66 -5.15 -1.06
N ARG A 11 -24.36 -4.16 -1.92
CA ARG A 11 -24.46 -4.32 -3.38
C ARG A 11 -23.41 -5.27 -3.97
N TYR A 12 -22.32 -5.49 -3.25
CA TYR A 12 -21.22 -6.36 -3.69
C TYR A 12 -21.29 -7.76 -3.07
N LEU A 13 -22.19 -7.99 -2.12
CA LEU A 13 -22.35 -9.28 -1.46
C LEU A 13 -23.14 -10.24 -2.34
N MET A 14 -22.73 -11.51 -2.31
CA MET A 14 -23.46 -12.61 -2.94
C MET A 14 -24.68 -13.02 -2.07
N PRO A 15 -25.65 -13.77 -2.62
CA PRO A 15 -26.66 -14.44 -1.81
C PRO A 15 -25.99 -15.27 -0.70
N ASP A 16 -26.50 -15.20 0.52
CA ASP A 16 -25.97 -15.87 1.72
C ASP A 16 -24.58 -15.43 2.15
N GLU A 17 -24.11 -14.28 1.66
CA GLU A 17 -22.86 -13.63 2.11
C GLU A 17 -23.18 -12.54 3.13
N TYR A 18 -22.50 -12.58 4.29
CA TYR A 18 -22.67 -11.59 5.36
C TYR A 18 -21.33 -11.12 5.89
N VAL A 19 -21.32 -9.89 6.38
CA VAL A 19 -20.11 -9.23 6.88
C VAL A 19 -19.81 -9.73 8.30
N LEU A 20 -18.62 -10.29 8.50
CA LEU A 20 -18.08 -10.71 9.78
C LEU A 20 -17.34 -9.58 10.48
N TRP A 21 -16.59 -8.80 9.71
CA TRP A 21 -15.77 -7.70 10.21
C TRP A 21 -15.59 -6.63 9.14
N ASN A 22 -15.48 -5.39 9.58
CA ASN A 22 -15.06 -4.27 8.75
C ASN A 22 -14.10 -3.35 9.50
N GLY A 23 -13.18 -2.75 8.78
CA GLY A 23 -12.19 -1.84 9.35
C GLY A 23 -11.58 -0.93 8.31
N ARG A 24 -10.78 0.00 8.81
CA ARG A 24 -9.96 0.89 7.99
C ARG A 24 -8.50 0.77 8.41
N PRO A 25 -7.54 1.03 7.50
CA PRO A 25 -6.15 1.14 7.89
C PRO A 25 -5.98 2.17 9.00
N GLY A 26 -5.29 1.79 10.07
CA GLY A 26 -4.94 2.72 11.14
C GLY A 26 -3.95 3.79 10.68
N LYS A 27 -3.77 4.83 11.52
CA LYS A 27 -2.83 5.93 11.26
C LYS A 27 -1.35 5.53 11.43
N GLY A 28 -1.07 4.29 11.87
CA GLY A 28 0.27 3.80 12.18
C GLY A 28 1.23 3.71 10.98
N HIS A 29 2.28 2.98 11.17
CA HIS A 29 3.47 2.87 10.32
C HIS A 29 3.26 3.12 8.81
N LEU A 30 3.63 4.34 8.37
CA LEU A 30 3.67 4.71 6.95
C LEU A 30 4.88 4.11 6.24
N LEU A 31 5.86 3.65 7.02
CA LEU A 31 7.14 3.15 6.51
C LEU A 31 6.99 1.69 6.05
N ALA A 32 7.36 1.44 4.81
CA ALA A 32 7.56 0.10 4.27
C ALA A 32 9.02 -0.34 4.48
N PRO A 33 9.32 -1.65 4.48
CA PRO A 33 10.72 -2.13 4.57
C PRO A 33 11.64 -1.54 3.49
N SER A 34 11.11 -1.26 2.30
CA SER A 34 11.84 -0.59 1.21
C SER A 34 12.23 0.85 1.53
N ASP A 35 11.52 1.50 2.46
CA ASP A 35 11.76 2.91 2.79
C ASP A 35 13.10 3.12 3.48
N ILE A 36 13.68 2.09 4.10
CA ILE A 36 15.00 2.16 4.72
C ILE A 36 16.11 2.51 3.72
N TYR A 37 15.96 2.09 2.47
CA TYR A 37 16.89 2.43 1.37
C TYR A 37 16.43 3.66 0.59
N MET A 38 15.13 3.81 0.42
CA MET A 38 14.56 4.90 -0.37
C MET A 38 14.68 6.27 0.31
N ILE A 39 14.60 6.32 1.65
CA ILE A 39 14.72 7.59 2.39
C ILE A 39 16.13 8.20 2.26
N PRO A 40 17.22 7.48 2.57
CA PRO A 40 18.58 8.03 2.39
C PRO A 40 18.85 8.44 0.95
N PHE A 41 18.45 7.62 -0.02
CA PHE A 41 18.60 7.93 -1.43
C PHE A 41 17.84 9.20 -1.84
N SER A 42 16.58 9.35 -1.41
CA SER A 42 15.77 10.53 -1.75
C SER A 42 16.33 11.83 -1.12
N ILE A 43 16.85 11.75 0.10
CA ILE A 43 17.49 12.89 0.77
C ILE A 43 18.76 13.30 0.02
N MET A 44 19.61 12.32 -0.34
CA MET A 44 20.84 12.55 -1.11
C MET A 44 20.53 13.19 -2.47
N TRP A 45 19.56 12.61 -3.21
CA TRP A 45 19.13 13.13 -4.51
C TRP A 45 18.58 14.55 -4.42
N CYS A 46 17.68 14.79 -3.47
CA CYS A 46 17.07 16.09 -3.26
C CYS A 46 18.14 17.14 -2.87
N GLY A 47 19.05 16.79 -1.97
CA GLY A 47 20.16 17.64 -1.58
C GLY A 47 21.05 18.00 -2.77
N PHE A 48 21.45 17.01 -3.57
CA PHE A 48 22.22 17.23 -4.79
C PHE A 48 21.48 18.16 -5.76
N ALA A 49 20.20 17.91 -6.03
CA ALA A 49 19.41 18.72 -6.94
C ALA A 49 19.30 20.18 -6.48
N ILE A 50 19.13 20.44 -5.18
CA ILE A 50 19.08 21.79 -4.61
C ILE A 50 20.43 22.49 -4.74
N VAL A 51 21.53 21.81 -4.41
CA VAL A 51 22.88 22.38 -4.52
C VAL A 51 23.22 22.71 -5.97
N TRP A 52 22.91 21.80 -6.89
CA TRP A 52 23.10 22.03 -8.32
C TRP A 52 22.30 23.24 -8.80
N GLU A 53 21.00 23.29 -8.53
CA GLU A 53 20.13 24.38 -8.96
C GLU A 53 20.58 25.73 -8.38
N THR A 54 20.96 25.76 -7.12
CA THR A 54 21.51 26.96 -6.47
C THR A 54 22.78 27.43 -7.18
N GLY A 55 23.69 26.51 -7.50
CA GLY A 55 24.92 26.81 -8.25
C GLY A 55 24.65 27.37 -9.66
N VAL A 56 23.67 26.79 -10.37
CA VAL A 56 23.25 27.26 -11.69
C VAL A 56 22.60 28.65 -11.62
N LEU A 57 21.77 28.91 -10.61
CA LEU A 57 21.10 30.20 -10.42
C LEU A 57 22.08 31.33 -10.10
N THR A 58 23.09 31.05 -9.24
CA THR A 58 24.07 32.05 -8.79
C THR A 58 25.26 32.19 -9.74
N GLY A 59 25.63 31.14 -10.49
CA GLY A 59 26.77 31.08 -11.36
C GLY A 59 26.61 31.76 -12.73
N GLY A 60 25.52 32.49 -12.99
CA GLY A 60 25.30 33.17 -14.26
C GLY A 60 25.04 32.24 -15.47
N ALA A 61 24.66 31.00 -15.22
CA ALA A 61 24.39 30.01 -16.25
C ALA A 61 23.27 30.46 -17.23
N PRO A 62 23.30 30.00 -18.50
CA PRO A 62 22.23 30.25 -19.46
C PRO A 62 20.85 29.83 -18.94
N PHE A 63 19.81 30.56 -19.36
CA PHE A 63 18.42 30.35 -18.90
C PHE A 63 17.94 28.91 -19.04
N PHE A 64 18.38 28.21 -20.09
CA PHE A 64 18.05 26.80 -20.29
C PHE A 64 18.43 25.92 -19.11
N PHE A 65 19.61 26.07 -18.55
CA PHE A 65 20.08 25.26 -17.40
C PHE A 65 19.32 25.58 -16.12
N LYS A 66 18.89 26.83 -15.94
CA LYS A 66 18.05 27.25 -14.81
C LYS A 66 16.66 26.59 -14.86
N LEU A 67 16.09 26.48 -16.05
CA LEU A 67 14.80 25.82 -16.24
C LEU A 67 14.92 24.29 -16.13
N TRP A 68 16.06 23.73 -16.55
CA TRP A 68 16.29 22.30 -16.58
C TRP A 68 16.43 21.70 -15.17
N GLY A 69 16.95 22.41 -14.19
CA GLY A 69 17.11 21.94 -12.81
C GLY A 69 15.81 21.86 -12.02
N ILE A 70 14.81 22.69 -12.35
CA ILE A 70 13.52 22.72 -11.64
C ILE A 70 12.84 21.35 -11.57
N PRO A 71 12.68 20.57 -12.66
CA PRO A 71 12.10 19.22 -12.61
C PRO A 71 12.83 18.28 -11.64
N PHE A 72 14.17 18.35 -11.56
CA PHE A 72 14.95 17.50 -10.66
C PHE A 72 14.70 17.84 -9.20
N VAL A 73 14.58 19.12 -8.86
CA VAL A 73 14.22 19.57 -7.51
C VAL A 73 12.80 19.11 -7.18
N CYS A 74 11.84 19.28 -8.10
CA CYS A 74 10.46 18.81 -7.91
C CYS A 74 10.38 17.29 -7.68
N VAL A 75 11.11 16.49 -8.46
CA VAL A 75 11.21 15.04 -8.27
C VAL A 75 11.83 14.71 -6.92
N GLY A 76 12.91 15.40 -6.53
CA GLY A 76 13.54 15.21 -5.22
C GLY A 76 12.59 15.49 -4.06
N LEU A 77 11.87 16.62 -4.10
CA LEU A 77 10.86 16.96 -3.08
C LEU A 77 9.70 15.96 -3.06
N TYR A 78 9.24 15.50 -4.21
CA TYR A 78 8.22 14.46 -4.30
C TYR A 78 8.70 13.15 -3.68
N MET A 79 9.94 12.73 -3.93
CA MET A 79 10.50 11.49 -3.35
C MET A 79 10.63 11.58 -1.83
N VAL A 80 10.94 12.75 -1.27
CA VAL A 80 11.09 12.95 0.18
C VAL A 80 9.74 13.06 0.88
N PHE A 81 8.83 13.86 0.36
CA PHE A 81 7.57 14.21 1.03
C PHE A 81 6.32 13.66 0.33
N GLY A 82 6.27 13.76 -1.00
CA GLY A 82 5.06 13.51 -1.78
C GLY A 82 4.51 12.11 -1.63
N ARG A 83 5.38 11.10 -1.58
CA ARG A 83 4.96 9.70 -1.42
C ARG A 83 4.27 9.43 -0.10
N PHE A 84 4.70 10.08 1.01
CA PHE A 84 4.07 9.90 2.32
C PHE A 84 2.71 10.58 2.39
N ILE A 85 2.60 11.78 1.79
CA ILE A 85 1.33 12.51 1.69
C ILE A 85 0.35 11.68 0.85
N PHE A 86 0.77 11.18 -0.30
CA PHE A 86 -0.05 10.37 -1.19
C PHE A 86 -0.48 9.05 -0.55
N LYS A 87 0.44 8.34 0.13
CA LYS A 87 0.14 7.11 0.87
C LYS A 87 -0.86 7.36 2.00
N SER A 88 -0.69 8.45 2.75
CA SER A 88 -1.61 8.85 3.81
C SER A 88 -3.02 9.17 3.27
N TYR A 89 -3.09 9.80 2.10
CA TYR A 89 -4.36 10.13 1.46
C TYR A 89 -5.13 8.88 1.02
N ILE A 90 -4.46 7.95 0.33
CA ILE A 90 -5.08 6.68 -0.12
C ILE A 90 -5.59 5.85 1.07
N ARG A 91 -4.85 5.79 2.17
CA ARG A 91 -5.27 5.04 3.37
C ARG A 91 -6.59 5.52 3.94
N LYS A 92 -6.85 6.83 3.92
CA LYS A 92 -8.11 7.40 4.44
C LYS A 92 -9.33 6.92 3.68
N GLU A 93 -9.18 6.61 2.39
CA GLU A 93 -10.26 6.15 1.51
C GLU A 93 -10.33 4.62 1.40
N THR A 94 -9.46 3.90 2.11
CA THR A 94 -9.45 2.44 2.09
C THR A 94 -10.40 1.87 3.15
N ILE A 95 -11.22 0.91 2.76
CA ILE A 95 -12.11 0.16 3.66
C ILE A 95 -11.85 -1.34 3.43
N TYR A 96 -11.64 -2.06 4.51
CA TYR A 96 -11.55 -3.51 4.50
C TYR A 96 -12.85 -4.13 4.98
N VAL A 97 -13.29 -5.20 4.34
CA VAL A 97 -14.48 -5.96 4.72
C VAL A 97 -14.16 -7.44 4.64
N ILE A 98 -14.44 -8.15 5.71
CA ILE A 98 -14.29 -9.61 5.81
C ILE A 98 -15.69 -10.21 5.89
N THR A 99 -15.99 -11.13 4.99
CA THR A 99 -17.24 -11.86 4.93
C THR A 99 -17.02 -13.34 5.26
N ASN A 100 -18.07 -14.12 5.26
CA ASN A 100 -18.00 -15.58 5.41
C ASN A 100 -17.43 -16.31 4.19
N LYS A 101 -17.26 -15.64 3.02
CA LYS A 101 -16.79 -16.26 1.76
C LYS A 101 -15.45 -15.67 1.27
N ARG A 102 -15.21 -14.38 1.48
CA ARG A 102 -14.06 -13.66 0.91
C ARG A 102 -13.72 -12.38 1.69
N ILE A 103 -12.57 -11.80 1.36
CA ILE A 103 -12.10 -10.54 1.91
C ILE A 103 -12.13 -9.49 0.80
N PHE A 104 -12.63 -8.31 1.11
CA PHE A 104 -12.62 -7.16 0.21
C PHE A 104 -11.69 -6.07 0.73
N SER A 105 -10.99 -5.43 -0.21
CA SER A 105 -10.30 -4.16 0.00
C SER A 105 -10.85 -3.15 -1.00
N PHE A 106 -11.58 -2.18 -0.50
CA PHE A 106 -12.10 -1.06 -1.28
C PHE A 106 -11.11 0.10 -1.16
N LYS A 107 -10.41 0.39 -2.25
CA LYS A 107 -9.47 1.53 -2.36
C LYS A 107 -10.00 2.45 -3.43
N ARG A 108 -10.35 3.69 -3.09
CA ARG A 108 -10.81 4.75 -4.00
C ARG A 108 -11.51 4.28 -5.29
N ASN A 109 -10.75 3.78 -6.29
CA ASN A 109 -11.23 3.31 -7.60
C ASN A 109 -10.95 1.83 -7.87
N GLN A 110 -10.48 1.08 -6.87
CA GLN A 110 -10.12 -0.32 -7.03
C GLN A 110 -10.78 -1.15 -5.94
N ILE A 111 -11.39 -2.24 -6.38
CA ILE A 111 -11.93 -3.27 -5.48
C ILE A 111 -11.05 -4.49 -5.66
N GLN A 112 -10.37 -4.88 -4.61
CA GLN A 112 -9.62 -6.13 -4.58
C GLN A 112 -10.40 -7.14 -3.76
N THR A 113 -10.49 -8.35 -4.25
CA THR A 113 -11.21 -9.45 -3.59
C THR A 113 -10.30 -10.64 -3.44
N LEU A 114 -10.32 -11.29 -2.29
CA LEU A 114 -9.59 -12.52 -2.01
C LEU A 114 -10.58 -13.58 -1.53
N ASP A 115 -10.76 -14.64 -2.32
CA ASP A 115 -11.61 -15.77 -1.95
C ASP A 115 -10.87 -16.75 -1.03
N TYR A 116 -11.58 -17.28 -0.01
CA TYR A 116 -11.01 -18.30 0.89
C TYR A 116 -10.71 -19.63 0.19
N HIS A 117 -11.39 -19.93 -0.91
CA HIS A 117 -11.13 -21.14 -1.71
C HIS A 117 -9.71 -21.18 -2.31
N MET A 118 -9.05 -20.02 -2.46
CA MET A 118 -7.67 -19.95 -2.95
C MET A 118 -6.64 -20.42 -1.93
N ASN A 119 -7.06 -20.75 -0.70
CA ASN A 119 -6.21 -21.16 0.42
C ASN A 119 -4.91 -20.34 0.56
N PRO A 120 -5.02 -19.01 0.71
CA PRO A 120 -3.87 -18.13 0.67
C PRO A 120 -2.97 -18.33 1.89
N THR A 121 -1.66 -18.36 1.64
CA THR A 121 -0.68 -18.32 2.72
C THR A 121 -0.72 -16.96 3.42
N ARG A 122 -0.74 -16.96 4.76
CA ARG A 122 -0.85 -15.75 5.59
C ARG A 122 0.49 -15.42 6.24
N ASN A 123 0.89 -14.17 6.12
CA ASN A 123 2.01 -13.61 6.89
C ASN A 123 1.49 -12.46 7.75
N VAL A 124 1.74 -12.50 9.05
CA VAL A 124 1.23 -11.52 10.02
C VAL A 124 2.39 -10.76 10.63
N THR A 125 2.39 -9.46 10.45
CA THR A 125 3.33 -8.55 11.12
C THR A 125 2.58 -7.79 12.20
N ARG A 126 2.96 -7.97 13.48
CA ARG A 126 2.43 -7.22 14.62
C ARG A 126 3.33 -6.06 14.95
N TYR A 127 2.74 -4.93 15.32
CA TYR A 127 3.45 -3.75 15.78
C TYR A 127 3.29 -3.57 17.30
N GLN A 128 4.18 -2.80 17.91
CA GLN A 128 4.18 -2.58 19.38
C GLN A 128 2.97 -1.79 19.88
N ASP A 129 2.30 -1.06 18.99
CA ASP A 129 1.09 -0.28 19.28
C ASP A 129 -0.21 -1.12 19.26
N GLY A 130 -0.11 -2.46 19.17
CA GLY A 130 -1.24 -3.37 19.07
C GLY A 130 -1.88 -3.46 17.70
N THR A 131 -1.42 -2.68 16.73
CA THR A 131 -1.85 -2.79 15.34
C THR A 131 -1.05 -3.86 14.60
N GLY A 132 -1.45 -4.22 13.38
CA GLY A 132 -0.66 -5.12 12.56
C GLY A 132 -1.15 -5.19 11.13
N THR A 133 -0.34 -5.85 10.33
CA THR A 133 -0.57 -6.04 8.90
C THR A 133 -0.65 -7.54 8.59
N ILE A 134 -1.70 -7.95 7.89
CA ILE A 134 -1.88 -9.33 7.42
C ILE A 134 -1.70 -9.32 5.91
N ARG A 135 -0.70 -10.06 5.42
CA ARG A 135 -0.46 -10.28 4.00
C ARG A 135 -0.88 -11.67 3.61
N PHE A 136 -1.65 -11.75 2.54
CA PHE A 136 -2.09 -13.00 1.94
C PHE A 136 -1.38 -13.16 0.60
N TYR A 137 -0.73 -14.30 0.42
CA TYR A 137 -0.05 -14.64 -0.82
C TYR A 137 -0.82 -15.76 -1.50
N THR A 138 -1.18 -15.55 -2.76
CA THR A 138 -1.77 -16.58 -3.60
C THR A 138 -0.72 -17.02 -4.61
N THR A 139 -0.24 -18.25 -4.50
CA THR A 139 0.69 -18.82 -5.46
C THR A 139 -0.08 -19.19 -6.72
N SER A 140 0.05 -18.40 -7.77
CA SER A 140 -0.47 -18.78 -9.08
C SER A 140 0.51 -19.75 -9.73
N THR A 141 0.16 -21.02 -9.71
CA THR A 141 0.96 -22.11 -10.36
C THR A 141 1.19 -21.84 -11.85
N PHE A 142 0.36 -21.03 -12.46
CA PHE A 142 0.45 -20.70 -13.89
C PHE A 142 1.66 -19.82 -14.23
N ASN A 143 2.08 -18.94 -13.32
CA ASN A 143 3.22 -18.04 -13.56
C ASN A 143 4.58 -18.77 -13.53
N ILE A 144 4.69 -19.91 -12.84
CA ILE A 144 5.92 -20.70 -12.76
C ILE A 144 6.28 -21.29 -14.13
N PHE A 145 5.29 -21.67 -14.94
CA PHE A 145 5.52 -22.30 -16.25
C PHE A 145 5.92 -21.30 -17.34
N PHE A 146 5.48 -20.04 -17.26
CA PHE A 146 5.70 -19.05 -18.32
C PHE A 146 6.87 -18.08 -18.06
N ASN A 147 7.37 -18.00 -16.83
CA ASN A 147 8.51 -17.15 -16.46
C ASN A 147 9.54 -17.90 -15.60
N PRO A 148 10.29 -18.86 -16.17
CA PRO A 148 11.24 -19.68 -15.41
C PRO A 148 12.47 -18.90 -14.87
N GLY A 149 12.60 -17.62 -15.19
CA GLY A 149 13.69 -16.76 -14.72
C GLY A 149 13.31 -15.79 -13.59
N GLN A 150 12.05 -15.78 -13.14
CA GLN A 150 11.65 -14.93 -12.01
C GLN A 150 11.82 -15.70 -10.69
N SER A 151 12.60 -15.11 -9.79
CA SER A 151 12.78 -15.63 -8.43
C SER A 151 11.44 -15.83 -7.74
N PHE A 152 11.32 -16.94 -7.02
CA PHE A 152 10.25 -17.19 -6.06
C PHE A 152 10.06 -15.93 -5.20
N GLY A 153 8.89 -15.29 -5.28
CA GLY A 153 8.54 -14.12 -4.46
C GLY A 153 8.32 -12.80 -5.19
N GLN A 154 8.56 -12.69 -6.48
CA GLN A 154 8.44 -11.41 -7.20
C GLN A 154 7.11 -11.19 -7.97
N ASN A 155 6.26 -12.22 -8.09
CA ASN A 155 4.97 -12.15 -8.78
C ASN A 155 3.79 -12.72 -7.97
N ASP A 156 3.96 -12.89 -6.66
CA ASP A 156 2.83 -13.26 -5.82
C ASP A 156 1.86 -12.08 -5.77
N GLN A 157 0.68 -12.25 -6.36
CA GLN A 157 -0.42 -11.34 -6.10
C GLN A 157 -0.69 -11.41 -4.60
N TYR A 158 -0.30 -10.38 -3.87
CA TYR A 158 -0.60 -10.30 -2.45
C TYR A 158 -1.78 -9.40 -2.21
N PHE A 159 -2.63 -9.85 -1.32
CA PHE A 159 -3.70 -9.05 -0.75
C PHE A 159 -3.28 -8.62 0.66
N GLU A 160 -3.43 -7.37 1.00
CA GLU A 160 -2.92 -6.85 2.26
C GLU A 160 -4.01 -6.11 3.04
N LEU A 161 -4.17 -6.50 4.30
CA LEU A 161 -4.90 -5.75 5.33
C LEU A 161 -3.87 -4.94 6.11
N GLU A 162 -3.64 -3.70 5.68
CA GLU A 162 -2.58 -2.86 6.20
C GLU A 162 -3.00 -2.19 7.51
N ASN A 163 -2.15 -2.35 8.54
CA ASN A 163 -2.23 -1.61 9.80
C ASN A 163 -3.63 -1.60 10.45
N ILE A 164 -4.23 -2.78 10.60
CA ILE A 164 -5.53 -2.94 11.27
C ILE A 164 -5.37 -2.92 12.78
N SER A 165 -6.33 -2.32 13.49
CA SER A 165 -6.29 -2.16 14.96
C SER A 165 -6.59 -3.45 15.72
N ASP A 166 -7.36 -4.36 15.14
CA ASP A 166 -7.87 -5.57 15.82
C ASP A 166 -7.32 -6.86 15.19
N VAL A 167 -5.99 -6.96 15.06
CA VAL A 167 -5.34 -8.08 14.34
C VAL A 167 -5.75 -9.43 14.88
N ASP A 168 -5.77 -9.61 16.21
CA ASP A 168 -6.06 -10.90 16.82
C ASP A 168 -7.51 -11.31 16.62
N ARG A 169 -8.43 -10.37 16.69
CA ARG A 169 -9.85 -10.62 16.37
C ARG A 169 -10.04 -11.01 14.91
N VAL A 170 -9.34 -10.33 13.99
CA VAL A 170 -9.39 -10.67 12.56
C VAL A 170 -8.81 -12.05 12.32
N LEU A 171 -7.68 -12.40 12.95
CA LEU A 171 -7.09 -13.74 12.85
C LEU A 171 -8.04 -14.82 13.38
N GLN A 172 -8.73 -14.57 14.49
CA GLN A 172 -9.73 -15.49 15.03
C GLN A 172 -10.90 -15.71 14.05
N ILE A 173 -11.40 -14.67 13.42
CA ILE A 173 -12.46 -14.78 12.39
C ILE A 173 -11.97 -15.59 11.19
N LEU A 174 -10.71 -15.40 10.77
CA LEU A 174 -10.12 -16.09 9.63
C LEU A 174 -9.71 -17.53 9.91
N SER A 175 -9.69 -17.96 11.18
CA SER A 175 -9.36 -19.33 11.59
C SER A 175 -10.58 -20.25 11.76
N ASN A 176 -11.78 -19.67 11.87
CA ASN A 176 -13.06 -20.38 11.95
C ASN A 176 -13.65 -20.58 10.55
#